data_13b8f9f8850dad04f742a48599a2c35e
#
_entry.id   13b8f9f8850dad04f742a48599a2c35e
#
_cell.length_a   1.000
_cell.length_b   1.000
_cell.length_c   1.000
_cell.angle_alpha   90.00
_cell.angle_beta   90.00
_cell.angle_gamma   90.00
#
_symmetry.space_group_name_H-M   'P 1'
#
loop_
_entity.id
_entity.type
_entity.pdbx_description
1 polymer ?
#
loop_
_entity_poly.entity_id
_entity_poly.type
_entity_poly.pdbx_seq_one_letter_code
_entity_poly.pdbx_strand_id
1 'polypeptide(L)'
;MDLSPWQHGHSFDTGNPVGERRTWIVVALTGSMMIVELVAGWLFNSMAVFADGWHMSTHAAALSLTGIAYLYARRLKADRRFAFGPWKIEPLGGFTSALLLAVVALYMAWESVRRLFHPLTIHYDQAIVVAGVGLVVNLASAFVLKGHGTGLYHGHQDLNLKAAYLHVLADATTSVLAIVALIFGKWLHWRFLDPLMGIAGGILICVWAYGLLRDTSRVLLDREMDNHVVKELRASIEADGDARVSDLHVWRVGRSQFACAISIVAGKPRSPDAYRALLRDHEEIAHATIEVAGRPDDSA
;
A
#
# COMPACT_ATOMS: atom_id res chain seq x y z
N MET A 1 32.76 -26.16 12.48
CA MET A 1 31.62 -25.99 13.40
C MET A 1 30.40 -25.78 12.50
N ASP A 2 29.42 -26.67 12.55
CA ASP A 2 28.19 -26.52 11.75
C ASP A 2 27.27 -25.52 12.46
N LEU A 3 26.97 -24.39 11.81
CA LEU A 3 26.11 -23.32 12.34
C LEU A 3 24.66 -23.41 11.84
N SER A 4 24.34 -24.46 11.06
CA SER A 4 22.99 -24.64 10.48
C SER A 4 21.84 -24.69 11.51
N PRO A 5 22.03 -25.23 12.75
CA PRO A 5 20.98 -25.24 13.77
C PRO A 5 20.58 -23.85 14.30
N TRP A 6 21.44 -22.84 14.09
CA TRP A 6 21.19 -21.44 14.52
C TRP A 6 20.82 -20.51 13.38
N GLN A 7 20.73 -21.03 12.15
CA GLN A 7 20.30 -20.26 10.98
C GLN A 7 18.79 -20.41 10.80
N HIS A 8 18.05 -19.31 10.91
CA HIS A 8 16.60 -19.30 10.70
C HIS A 8 16.29 -19.03 9.23
N GLY A 9 15.38 -19.81 8.66
CA GLY A 9 14.92 -19.62 7.29
C GLY A 9 13.97 -18.42 7.18
N HIS A 10 14.26 -17.45 6.31
CA HIS A 10 13.48 -16.22 6.13
C HIS A 10 12.47 -16.32 4.97
N SER A 11 11.85 -17.49 4.71
CA SER A 11 10.88 -17.67 3.65
C SER A 11 9.48 -17.93 4.22
N PHE A 12 8.61 -16.91 4.18
CA PHE A 12 7.30 -16.89 4.86
C PHE A 12 6.10 -16.82 3.91
N ASP A 13 6.22 -17.26 2.64
CA ASP A 13 5.12 -17.14 1.68
C ASP A 13 4.66 -18.49 1.12
N THR A 14 3.38 -18.80 1.35
CA THR A 14 2.65 -19.92 0.76
C THR A 14 1.73 -19.37 -0.33
N GLY A 15 2.21 -19.29 -1.58
CA GLY A 15 1.47 -18.74 -2.70
C GLY A 15 0.18 -19.50 -3.07
N ASN A 16 -0.87 -18.76 -3.47
CA ASN A 16 -2.12 -19.29 -4.03
C ASN A 16 -2.14 -19.11 -5.56
N PRO A 17 -1.84 -20.15 -6.37
CA PRO A 17 -1.69 -20.02 -7.83
C PRO A 17 -3.00 -19.74 -8.60
N VAL A 18 -4.16 -20.02 -8.01
CA VAL A 18 -5.46 -19.77 -8.66
C VAL A 18 -5.88 -18.31 -8.55
N GLY A 19 -5.58 -17.67 -7.43
CA GLY A 19 -5.78 -16.23 -7.24
C GLY A 19 -4.88 -15.39 -8.15
N GLU A 20 -3.67 -15.86 -8.39
CA GLU A 20 -2.66 -15.15 -9.19
C GLU A 20 -3.11 -14.93 -10.65
N ARG A 21 -3.59 -15.97 -11.34
CA ARG A 21 -4.01 -15.85 -12.75
C ARG A 21 -5.17 -14.86 -12.94
N ARG A 22 -6.13 -14.83 -12.02
CA ARG A 22 -7.28 -13.91 -12.08
C ARG A 22 -6.88 -12.47 -11.79
N THR A 23 -6.02 -12.28 -10.83
CA THR A 23 -5.43 -10.96 -10.54
C THR A 23 -4.73 -10.42 -11.78
N TRP A 24 -3.95 -11.22 -12.50
CA TRP A 24 -3.31 -10.80 -13.73
C TRP A 24 -4.29 -10.44 -14.85
N ILE A 25 -5.41 -11.16 -14.97
CA ILE A 25 -6.46 -10.82 -15.95
C ILE A 25 -7.09 -9.46 -15.63
N VAL A 26 -7.44 -9.22 -14.36
CA VAL A 26 -7.99 -7.94 -13.91
C VAL A 26 -6.97 -6.82 -14.12
N VAL A 27 -5.72 -7.01 -13.76
CA VAL A 27 -4.64 -6.04 -13.98
C VAL A 27 -4.47 -5.70 -15.46
N ALA A 28 -4.49 -6.71 -16.33
CA ALA A 28 -4.37 -6.48 -17.77
C ALA A 28 -5.58 -5.71 -18.33
N LEU A 29 -6.80 -6.05 -17.87
CA LEU A 29 -8.04 -5.42 -18.32
C LEU A 29 -8.12 -3.96 -17.84
N THR A 30 -7.90 -3.72 -16.55
CA THR A 30 -7.92 -2.37 -15.97
C THR A 30 -6.76 -1.52 -16.47
N GLY A 31 -5.57 -2.11 -16.64
CA GLY A 31 -4.41 -1.42 -17.20
C GLY A 31 -4.61 -1.00 -18.67
N SER A 32 -5.25 -1.85 -19.49
CA SER A 32 -5.58 -1.49 -20.87
C SER A 32 -6.63 -0.37 -20.93
N MET A 33 -7.66 -0.43 -20.06
CA MET A 33 -8.68 0.62 -20.00
C MET A 33 -8.10 1.95 -19.52
N MET A 34 -7.24 1.93 -18.52
CA MET A 34 -6.48 3.10 -18.06
C MET A 34 -5.76 3.81 -19.23
N ILE A 35 -5.05 3.05 -20.07
CA ILE A 35 -4.34 3.63 -21.22
C ILE A 35 -5.35 4.27 -22.20
N VAL A 36 -6.47 3.59 -22.46
CA VAL A 36 -7.53 4.11 -23.32
C VAL A 36 -8.09 5.42 -22.77
N GLU A 37 -8.39 5.49 -21.48
CA GLU A 37 -8.92 6.70 -20.83
C GLU A 37 -7.92 7.85 -20.81
N LEU A 38 -6.65 7.59 -20.52
CA LEU A 38 -5.62 8.62 -20.57
C LEU A 38 -5.46 9.21 -21.97
N VAL A 39 -5.39 8.35 -22.99
CA VAL A 39 -5.27 8.78 -24.39
C VAL A 39 -6.54 9.50 -24.84
N ALA A 40 -7.72 8.95 -24.55
CA ALA A 40 -8.99 9.53 -24.93
C ALA A 40 -9.26 10.86 -24.19
N GLY A 41 -8.98 10.94 -22.89
CA GLY A 41 -9.11 12.17 -22.13
C GLY A 41 -8.26 13.31 -22.70
N TRP A 42 -7.04 12.99 -23.14
CA TRP A 42 -6.17 13.94 -23.81
C TRP A 42 -6.67 14.31 -25.21
N LEU A 43 -7.02 13.33 -26.06
CA LEU A 43 -7.48 13.54 -27.45
C LEU A 43 -8.82 14.28 -27.51
N PHE A 44 -9.74 13.96 -26.61
CA PHE A 44 -11.09 14.53 -26.58
C PHE A 44 -11.20 15.77 -25.69
N ASN A 45 -10.07 16.24 -25.12
CA ASN A 45 -9.98 17.39 -24.25
C ASN A 45 -10.88 17.29 -23.01
N SER A 46 -11.13 16.07 -22.47
CA SER A 46 -11.91 15.86 -21.28
C SER A 46 -11.03 15.63 -20.04
N MET A 47 -11.11 16.56 -19.10
CA MET A 47 -10.41 16.41 -17.81
C MET A 47 -11.08 15.36 -16.92
N ALA A 48 -12.37 15.14 -17.04
CA ALA A 48 -13.10 14.11 -16.30
C ALA A 48 -12.61 12.70 -16.68
N VAL A 49 -12.52 12.37 -17.99
CA VAL A 49 -12.00 11.08 -18.48
C VAL A 49 -10.51 10.95 -18.16
N PHE A 50 -9.75 12.01 -18.30
CA PHE A 50 -8.32 12.02 -17.99
C PHE A 50 -8.05 11.77 -16.51
N ALA A 51 -8.88 12.35 -15.63
CA ALA A 51 -8.80 12.13 -14.19
C ALA A 51 -9.15 10.69 -13.80
N ASP A 52 -10.16 10.08 -14.44
CA ASP A 52 -10.54 8.68 -14.21
C ASP A 52 -9.41 7.74 -14.61
N GLY A 53 -8.79 7.95 -15.78
CA GLY A 53 -7.61 7.19 -16.22
C GLY A 53 -6.41 7.29 -15.24
N TRP A 54 -6.12 8.50 -14.72
CA TRP A 54 -5.09 8.66 -13.71
C TRP A 54 -5.45 8.06 -12.35
N HIS A 55 -6.72 8.11 -11.97
CA HIS A 55 -7.20 7.41 -10.78
C HIS A 55 -6.94 5.90 -10.91
N MET A 56 -7.31 5.28 -12.02
CA MET A 56 -7.00 3.88 -12.29
C MET A 56 -5.49 3.58 -12.32
N SER A 57 -4.65 4.54 -12.72
CA SER A 57 -3.19 4.38 -12.73
C SER A 57 -2.61 4.17 -11.33
N THR A 58 -3.25 4.71 -10.29
CA THR A 58 -2.82 4.50 -8.90
C THR A 58 -2.84 3.03 -8.51
N HIS A 59 -3.86 2.30 -8.98
CA HIS A 59 -4.07 0.87 -8.71
C HIS A 59 -3.14 0.00 -9.54
N ALA A 60 -3.01 0.31 -10.83
CA ALA A 60 -2.08 -0.37 -11.72
C ALA A 60 -0.63 -0.22 -11.22
N ALA A 61 -0.25 0.97 -10.76
CA ALA A 61 1.06 1.22 -10.18
C ALA A 61 1.29 0.40 -8.90
N ALA A 62 0.33 0.39 -7.97
CA ALA A 62 0.43 -0.37 -6.72
C ALA A 62 0.58 -1.89 -6.97
N LEU A 63 -0.24 -2.46 -7.88
CA LEU A 63 -0.19 -3.88 -8.22
C LEU A 63 1.08 -4.25 -8.99
N SER A 64 1.50 -3.44 -9.96
CA SER A 64 2.73 -3.65 -10.73
C SER A 64 3.96 -3.61 -9.83
N LEU A 65 3.97 -2.69 -8.88
CA LEU A 65 5.05 -2.53 -7.93
C LEU A 65 5.17 -3.73 -7.00
N THR A 66 4.04 -4.23 -6.48
CA THR A 66 4.00 -5.46 -5.70
C THR A 66 4.57 -6.63 -6.51
N GLY A 67 4.19 -6.77 -7.78
CA GLY A 67 4.72 -7.78 -8.69
C GLY A 67 6.23 -7.65 -8.93
N ILE A 68 6.70 -6.42 -9.18
CA ILE A 68 8.14 -6.13 -9.37
C ILE A 68 8.92 -6.42 -8.08
N ALA A 69 8.42 -5.98 -6.93
CA ALA A 69 9.05 -6.24 -5.64
C ALA A 69 9.19 -7.75 -5.38
N TYR A 70 8.16 -8.54 -5.71
CA TYR A 70 8.19 -9.99 -5.62
C TYR A 70 9.27 -10.62 -6.51
N LEU A 71 9.36 -10.18 -7.78
CA LEU A 71 10.38 -10.66 -8.71
C LEU A 71 11.80 -10.32 -8.23
N TYR A 72 12.01 -9.10 -7.72
CA TYR A 72 13.30 -8.67 -7.19
C TYR A 72 13.64 -9.36 -5.87
N ALA A 73 12.69 -9.47 -4.94
CA ALA A 73 12.88 -10.19 -3.69
C ALA A 73 13.29 -11.65 -3.93
N ARG A 74 12.66 -12.32 -4.91
CA ARG A 74 12.99 -13.69 -5.29
C ARG A 74 14.41 -13.81 -5.90
N ARG A 75 14.81 -12.85 -6.76
CA ARG A 75 16.15 -12.84 -7.38
C ARG A 75 17.25 -12.50 -6.38
N LEU A 76 16.98 -11.61 -5.44
CA LEU A 76 17.97 -11.08 -4.50
C LEU A 76 17.94 -11.78 -3.12
N LYS A 77 17.13 -12.82 -2.96
CA LYS A 77 16.96 -13.55 -1.68
C LYS A 77 18.27 -14.04 -1.06
N ALA A 78 19.25 -14.42 -1.91
CA ALA A 78 20.55 -14.92 -1.48
C ALA A 78 21.63 -13.82 -1.41
N ASP A 79 21.31 -12.57 -1.71
CA ASP A 79 22.27 -11.48 -1.73
C ASP A 79 22.55 -10.97 -0.31
N ARG A 80 23.73 -11.32 0.20
CA ARG A 80 24.20 -10.96 1.55
C ARG A 80 24.45 -9.47 1.77
N ARG A 81 24.33 -8.64 0.73
CA ARG A 81 24.42 -7.18 0.87
C ARG A 81 23.20 -6.57 1.56
N PHE A 82 22.08 -7.31 1.61
CA PHE A 82 20.89 -6.89 2.33
C PHE A 82 20.86 -7.54 3.73
N ALA A 83 21.02 -6.76 4.79
CA ALA A 83 21.07 -7.25 6.16
C ALA A 83 19.81 -8.04 6.57
N PHE A 84 18.62 -7.56 6.17
CA PHE A 84 17.31 -8.19 6.43
C PHE A 84 16.55 -8.53 5.14
N GLY A 85 17.28 -8.86 4.05
CA GLY A 85 16.70 -9.17 2.76
C GLY A 85 16.22 -7.91 2.00
N PRO A 86 15.78 -8.08 0.74
CA PRO A 86 15.45 -6.99 -0.18
C PRO A 86 14.01 -6.46 -0.04
N TRP A 87 13.27 -6.78 1.01
CA TRP A 87 11.85 -6.47 1.15
C TRP A 87 11.55 -4.96 1.09
N LYS A 88 12.48 -4.08 1.52
CA LYS A 88 12.32 -2.61 1.44
C LYS A 88 12.27 -2.06 0.02
N ILE A 89 12.55 -2.88 -1.01
CA ILE A 89 12.33 -2.51 -2.42
C ILE A 89 10.84 -2.23 -2.69
N GLU A 90 9.93 -2.96 -2.02
CA GLU A 90 8.48 -2.74 -2.16
C GLU A 90 8.06 -1.34 -1.64
N PRO A 91 8.33 -0.95 -0.38
CA PRO A 91 8.05 0.41 0.09
C PRO A 91 8.76 1.51 -0.71
N LEU A 92 10.00 1.28 -1.16
CA LEU A 92 10.74 2.27 -1.96
C LEU A 92 10.04 2.55 -3.28
N GLY A 93 9.59 1.50 -3.95
CA GLY A 93 8.82 1.66 -5.17
C GLY A 93 7.48 2.35 -4.91
N GLY A 94 6.74 1.99 -3.82
CA GLY A 94 5.51 2.67 -3.39
C GLY A 94 5.72 4.17 -3.18
N PHE A 95 6.80 4.52 -2.51
CA PHE A 95 7.19 5.92 -2.31
C PHE A 95 7.42 6.65 -3.64
N THR A 96 8.16 6.03 -4.56
CA THR A 96 8.45 6.60 -5.89
C THR A 96 7.17 6.77 -6.71
N SER A 97 6.30 5.77 -6.74
CA SER A 97 5.01 5.86 -7.44
C SER A 97 4.12 6.95 -6.86
N ALA A 98 4.04 7.06 -5.55
CA ALA A 98 3.24 8.10 -4.89
C ALA A 98 3.76 9.52 -5.19
N LEU A 99 5.08 9.69 -5.27
CA LEU A 99 5.68 10.96 -5.67
C LEU A 99 5.31 11.34 -7.11
N LEU A 100 5.39 10.39 -8.04
CA LEU A 100 4.98 10.61 -9.44
C LEU A 100 3.49 10.96 -9.53
N LEU A 101 2.63 10.25 -8.79
CA LEU A 101 1.19 10.52 -8.76
C LEU A 101 0.88 11.91 -8.19
N ALA A 102 1.60 12.35 -7.16
CA ALA A 102 1.43 13.70 -6.61
C ALA A 102 1.78 14.78 -7.66
N VAL A 103 2.86 14.59 -8.43
CA VAL A 103 3.23 15.51 -9.52
C VAL A 103 2.14 15.55 -10.60
N VAL A 104 1.60 14.39 -11.00
CA VAL A 104 0.52 14.32 -11.98
C VAL A 104 -0.75 14.98 -11.47
N ALA A 105 -1.14 14.75 -10.22
CA ALA A 105 -2.32 15.35 -9.62
C ALA A 105 -2.22 16.89 -9.55
N LEU A 106 -1.04 17.42 -9.23
CA LEU A 106 -0.79 18.86 -9.27
C LEU A 106 -0.88 19.43 -10.68
N TYR A 107 -0.34 18.71 -11.68
CA TYR A 107 -0.47 19.08 -13.08
C TYR A 107 -1.95 19.09 -13.51
N MET A 108 -2.72 18.07 -13.17
CA MET A 108 -4.14 17.99 -13.46
C MET A 108 -4.93 19.13 -12.84
N ALA A 109 -4.66 19.44 -11.56
CA ALA A 109 -5.31 20.55 -10.87
C ALA A 109 -5.00 21.89 -11.58
N TRP A 110 -3.73 22.13 -11.92
CA TRP A 110 -3.29 23.31 -12.66
C TRP A 110 -3.98 23.40 -14.03
N GLU A 111 -3.95 22.35 -14.84
CA GLU A 111 -4.57 22.33 -16.18
C GLU A 111 -6.09 22.51 -16.09
N SER A 112 -6.74 21.90 -15.09
CA SER A 112 -8.18 22.07 -14.86
C SER A 112 -8.53 23.51 -14.50
N VAL A 113 -7.77 24.14 -13.61
CA VAL A 113 -7.95 25.57 -13.28
C VAL A 113 -7.73 26.44 -14.53
N ARG A 114 -6.70 26.16 -15.32
CA ARG A 114 -6.44 26.87 -16.57
C ARG A 114 -7.63 26.76 -17.53
N ARG A 115 -8.27 25.57 -17.66
CA ARG A 115 -9.44 25.35 -18.52
C ARG A 115 -10.71 26.02 -18.02
N LEU A 116 -10.85 26.35 -16.74
CA LEU A 116 -11.94 27.17 -16.24
C LEU A 116 -11.89 28.60 -16.82
N PHE A 117 -10.67 29.16 -16.98
CA PHE A 117 -10.47 30.49 -17.53
C PHE A 117 -10.31 30.48 -19.07
N HIS A 118 -9.77 29.43 -19.65
CA HIS A 118 -9.51 29.23 -21.06
C HIS A 118 -10.11 27.91 -21.56
N PRO A 119 -11.45 27.81 -21.69
CA PRO A 119 -12.11 26.55 -22.00
C PRO A 119 -11.72 26.03 -23.38
N LEU A 120 -11.38 24.77 -23.49
CA LEU A 120 -11.15 24.03 -24.72
C LEU A 120 -12.46 23.44 -25.25
N THR A 121 -12.50 23.14 -26.55
CA THR A 121 -13.61 22.38 -27.14
C THR A 121 -13.52 20.92 -26.71
N ILE A 122 -14.55 20.44 -26.03
CA ILE A 122 -14.64 19.06 -25.56
C ILE A 122 -15.42 18.24 -26.57
N HIS A 123 -14.91 17.05 -26.91
CA HIS A 123 -15.61 16.08 -27.77
C HIS A 123 -16.48 15.15 -26.88
N TYR A 124 -17.63 15.68 -26.44
CA TYR A 124 -18.48 15.04 -25.43
C TYR A 124 -18.92 13.63 -25.80
N ASP A 125 -19.33 13.39 -27.09
CA ASP A 125 -19.85 12.09 -27.51
C ASP A 125 -18.82 10.99 -27.34
N GLN A 126 -17.61 11.25 -27.80
CA GLN A 126 -16.49 10.30 -27.67
C GLN A 126 -16.07 10.11 -26.24
N ALA A 127 -16.01 11.19 -25.46
CA ALA A 127 -15.65 11.14 -24.04
C ALA A 127 -16.67 10.31 -23.23
N ILE A 128 -17.98 10.49 -23.47
CA ILE A 128 -19.05 9.73 -22.81
C ILE A 128 -18.97 8.24 -23.16
N VAL A 129 -18.71 7.90 -24.43
CA VAL A 129 -18.57 6.50 -24.85
C VAL A 129 -17.39 5.85 -24.12
N VAL A 130 -16.24 6.51 -24.06
CA VAL A 130 -15.05 5.96 -23.39
C VAL A 130 -15.29 5.80 -21.89
N ALA A 131 -15.85 6.83 -21.23
CA ALA A 131 -16.20 6.75 -19.81
C ALA A 131 -17.22 5.63 -19.53
N GLY A 132 -18.21 5.42 -20.43
CA GLY A 132 -19.17 4.33 -20.34
C GLY A 132 -18.53 2.95 -20.45
N VAL A 133 -17.58 2.78 -21.38
CA VAL A 133 -16.79 1.53 -21.49
C VAL A 133 -15.95 1.31 -20.23
N GLY A 134 -15.31 2.36 -19.69
CA GLY A 134 -14.55 2.31 -18.45
C GLY A 134 -15.42 1.83 -17.28
N LEU A 135 -16.61 2.39 -17.12
CA LEU A 135 -17.56 1.96 -16.10
C LEU A 135 -17.93 0.47 -16.25
N VAL A 136 -18.18 0.00 -17.46
CA VAL A 136 -18.49 -1.44 -17.71
C VAL A 136 -17.30 -2.32 -17.35
N VAL A 137 -16.09 -1.92 -17.70
CA VAL A 137 -14.85 -2.64 -17.37
C VAL A 137 -14.64 -2.69 -15.85
N ASN A 138 -14.87 -1.60 -15.14
CA ASN A 138 -14.78 -1.55 -13.67
C ASN A 138 -15.81 -2.47 -13.01
N LEU A 139 -17.06 -2.44 -13.46
CA LEU A 139 -18.10 -3.34 -12.97
C LEU A 139 -17.81 -4.80 -13.27
N ALA A 140 -17.32 -5.13 -14.47
CA ALA A 140 -16.92 -6.49 -14.85
C ALA A 140 -15.76 -6.99 -13.99
N SER A 141 -14.76 -6.15 -13.73
CA SER A 141 -13.62 -6.43 -12.84
C SER A 141 -14.09 -6.76 -11.42
N ALA A 142 -15.08 -5.98 -10.90
CA ALA A 142 -15.73 -6.27 -9.62
C ALA A 142 -16.38 -7.65 -9.60
N PHE A 143 -17.10 -7.98 -10.67
CA PHE A 143 -17.82 -9.25 -10.76
C PHE A 143 -16.86 -10.46 -10.79
N VAL A 144 -15.74 -10.32 -11.52
CA VAL A 144 -14.68 -11.34 -11.58
C VAL A 144 -14.05 -11.56 -10.19
N LEU A 145 -13.87 -10.51 -9.41
CA LEU A 145 -13.34 -10.59 -8.04
C LEU A 145 -14.37 -11.18 -7.07
N LYS A 146 -15.67 -10.86 -7.22
CA LYS A 146 -16.76 -11.31 -6.34
C LYS A 146 -17.08 -12.81 -6.49
N GLY A 147 -16.79 -13.42 -7.62
CA GLY A 147 -17.32 -14.71 -8.05
C GLY A 147 -16.86 -15.97 -7.30
N HIS A 148 -16.13 -15.90 -6.17
CA HIS A 148 -15.65 -17.10 -5.44
C HIS A 148 -15.59 -16.98 -3.92
N GLY A 149 -16.52 -16.25 -3.32
CA GLY A 149 -16.76 -16.27 -1.87
C GLY A 149 -17.79 -17.31 -1.40
N THR A 150 -18.18 -18.30 -2.21
CA THR A 150 -19.15 -19.35 -1.85
C THR A 150 -18.50 -20.71 -1.61
N GLY A 151 -17.36 -20.75 -0.96
CA GLY A 151 -16.72 -21.98 -0.46
C GLY A 151 -16.63 -21.94 1.05
N LEU A 152 -17.47 -22.67 1.75
CA LEU A 152 -17.50 -23.15 3.12
C LEU A 152 -16.16 -23.04 3.92
N TYR A 153 -15.71 -21.84 4.26
CA TYR A 153 -14.76 -21.63 5.36
C TYR A 153 -15.32 -20.57 6.29
N HIS A 154 -15.87 -21.05 7.39
CA HIS A 154 -16.31 -20.27 8.53
C HIS A 154 -15.06 -19.69 9.22
N GLY A 155 -15.01 -18.36 9.40
CA GLY A 155 -14.24 -17.80 10.50
C GLY A 155 -13.47 -16.51 10.30
N HIS A 156 -13.09 -16.10 9.10
CA HIS A 156 -12.50 -14.77 8.90
C HIS A 156 -13.25 -14.05 7.77
N GLN A 157 -14.05 -13.03 8.13
CA GLN A 157 -14.59 -12.10 7.15
C GLN A 157 -13.40 -11.53 6.39
N ASP A 158 -13.32 -11.83 5.09
CA ASP A 158 -12.21 -11.47 4.23
C ASP A 158 -12.16 -9.93 4.09
N LEU A 159 -11.45 -9.27 5.01
CA LEU A 159 -11.27 -7.81 5.03
C LEU A 159 -10.73 -7.32 3.69
N ASN A 160 -9.93 -8.15 3.01
CA ASN A 160 -9.41 -7.87 1.68
C ASN A 160 -10.53 -7.86 0.62
N LEU A 161 -11.50 -8.76 0.70
CA LEU A 161 -12.62 -8.81 -0.24
C LEU A 161 -13.54 -7.60 -0.04
N LYS A 162 -13.80 -7.20 1.22
CA LYS A 162 -14.58 -5.99 1.54
C LYS A 162 -13.87 -4.74 1.07
N ALA A 163 -12.55 -4.64 1.27
CA ALA A 163 -11.74 -3.52 0.78
C ALA A 163 -11.77 -3.44 -0.76
N ALA A 164 -11.58 -4.56 -1.45
CA ALA A 164 -11.66 -4.64 -2.91
C ALA A 164 -13.06 -4.24 -3.43
N TYR A 165 -14.14 -4.70 -2.78
CA TYR A 165 -15.51 -4.33 -3.16
C TYR A 165 -15.79 -2.82 -2.98
N LEU A 166 -15.41 -2.25 -1.83
CA LEU A 166 -15.56 -0.81 -1.57
C LEU A 166 -14.74 0.02 -2.58
N HIS A 167 -13.58 -0.47 -2.95
CA HIS A 167 -12.73 0.14 -3.93
C HIS A 167 -13.40 0.22 -5.31
N VAL A 168 -13.90 -0.91 -5.80
CA VAL A 168 -14.61 -0.94 -7.09
C VAL A 168 -15.89 -0.10 -7.08
N LEU A 169 -16.57 -0.03 -5.94
CA LEU A 169 -17.74 0.84 -5.78
C LEU A 169 -17.34 2.32 -5.86
N ALA A 170 -16.19 2.68 -5.30
CA ALA A 170 -15.63 4.03 -5.43
C ALA A 170 -15.28 4.37 -6.88
N ASP A 171 -14.61 3.45 -7.60
CA ASP A 171 -14.27 3.62 -9.01
C ASP A 171 -15.53 3.76 -9.89
N ALA A 172 -16.52 2.90 -9.68
CA ALA A 172 -17.80 3.02 -10.39
C ALA A 172 -18.49 4.37 -10.12
N THR A 173 -18.39 4.88 -8.87
CA THR A 173 -18.96 6.16 -8.50
C THR A 173 -18.26 7.32 -9.20
N THR A 174 -16.92 7.32 -9.28
CA THR A 174 -16.15 8.36 -9.98
C THR A 174 -16.48 8.36 -11.48
N SER A 175 -16.54 7.18 -12.11
CA SER A 175 -16.90 7.04 -13.52
C SER A 175 -18.34 7.51 -13.81
N VAL A 176 -19.31 7.20 -12.93
CA VAL A 176 -20.70 7.71 -13.06
C VAL A 176 -20.73 9.23 -12.94
N LEU A 177 -20.02 9.81 -11.97
CA LEU A 177 -19.95 11.28 -11.83
C LEU A 177 -19.31 11.94 -13.05
N ALA A 178 -18.27 11.35 -13.62
CA ALA A 178 -17.64 11.84 -14.85
C ALA A 178 -18.63 11.82 -16.02
N ILE A 179 -19.37 10.72 -16.22
CA ILE A 179 -20.40 10.60 -17.26
C ILE A 179 -21.50 11.65 -17.06
N VAL A 180 -21.99 11.81 -15.83
CA VAL A 180 -23.02 12.81 -15.50
C VAL A 180 -22.51 14.23 -15.83
N ALA A 181 -21.29 14.56 -15.43
CA ALA A 181 -20.68 15.86 -15.71
C ALA A 181 -20.56 16.12 -17.22
N LEU A 182 -20.17 15.11 -18.00
CA LEU A 182 -20.07 15.21 -19.46
C LEU A 182 -21.45 15.37 -20.13
N ILE A 183 -22.46 14.64 -19.67
CA ILE A 183 -23.84 14.76 -20.17
C ILE A 183 -24.38 16.16 -19.91
N PHE A 184 -24.26 16.67 -18.68
CA PHE A 184 -24.69 18.04 -18.36
C PHE A 184 -23.87 19.08 -19.08
N GLY A 185 -22.55 18.85 -19.23
CA GLY A 185 -21.69 19.70 -20.04
C GLY A 185 -22.17 19.82 -21.50
N LYS A 186 -22.58 18.69 -22.10
CA LYS A 186 -23.10 18.63 -23.47
C LYS A 186 -24.48 19.28 -23.63
N TRP A 187 -25.44 18.92 -22.76
CA TRP A 187 -26.86 19.30 -22.96
C TRP A 187 -27.19 20.69 -22.41
N LEU A 188 -26.62 21.04 -21.22
CA LEU A 188 -26.85 22.33 -20.58
C LEU A 188 -25.75 23.35 -20.89
N HIS A 189 -24.76 23.00 -21.70
CA HIS A 189 -23.58 23.83 -22.00
C HIS A 189 -22.77 24.26 -20.78
N TRP A 190 -22.82 23.48 -19.67
CA TRP A 190 -22.07 23.70 -18.43
C TRP A 190 -20.62 23.23 -18.57
N ARG A 191 -19.85 23.93 -19.44
CA ARG A 191 -18.47 23.57 -19.78
C ARG A 191 -17.51 23.52 -18.60
N PHE A 192 -17.86 24.17 -17.48
CA PHE A 192 -17.06 24.17 -16.25
C PHE A 192 -17.08 22.83 -15.48
N LEU A 193 -18.07 21.96 -15.73
CA LEU A 193 -18.21 20.69 -15.01
C LEU A 193 -17.04 19.73 -15.27
N ASP A 194 -16.58 19.65 -16.51
CA ASP A 194 -15.44 18.79 -16.87
C ASP A 194 -14.13 19.21 -16.17
N PRO A 195 -13.69 20.47 -16.16
CA PRO A 195 -12.59 20.94 -15.35
C PRO A 195 -12.80 20.75 -13.84
N LEU A 196 -14.02 20.92 -13.33
CA LEU A 196 -14.31 20.66 -11.91
C LEU A 196 -14.09 19.17 -11.55
N MET A 197 -14.48 18.26 -12.43
CA MET A 197 -14.19 16.83 -12.24
C MET A 197 -12.68 16.56 -12.27
N GLY A 198 -11.92 17.25 -13.13
CA GLY A 198 -10.46 17.18 -13.12
C GLY A 198 -9.83 17.69 -11.82
N ILE A 199 -10.35 18.77 -11.22
CA ILE A 199 -9.92 19.27 -9.90
C ILE A 199 -10.27 18.25 -8.82
N ALA A 200 -11.48 17.73 -8.80
CA ALA A 200 -11.93 16.76 -7.82
C ALA A 200 -11.09 15.47 -7.88
N GLY A 201 -10.83 14.94 -9.09
CA GLY A 201 -9.94 13.80 -9.30
C GLY A 201 -8.51 14.09 -8.88
N GLY A 202 -7.97 15.27 -9.21
CA GLY A 202 -6.64 15.70 -8.75
C GLY A 202 -6.51 15.74 -7.23
N ILE A 203 -7.51 16.28 -6.53
CA ILE A 203 -7.56 16.31 -5.06
C ILE A 203 -7.60 14.88 -4.51
N LEU A 204 -8.43 14.01 -5.07
CA LEU A 204 -8.54 12.62 -4.64
C LEU A 204 -7.19 11.89 -4.78
N ILE A 205 -6.52 12.03 -5.92
CA ILE A 205 -5.20 11.44 -6.17
C ILE A 205 -4.16 12.03 -5.21
N CYS A 206 -4.17 13.33 -4.91
CA CYS A 206 -3.28 13.96 -3.94
C CYS A 206 -3.45 13.39 -2.53
N VAL A 207 -4.69 13.18 -2.08
CA VAL A 207 -4.97 12.60 -0.76
C VAL A 207 -4.41 11.17 -0.67
N TRP A 208 -4.60 10.38 -1.70
CA TRP A 208 -4.07 9.00 -1.75
C TRP A 208 -2.55 8.97 -1.84
N ALA A 209 -1.96 9.80 -2.69
CA ALA A 209 -0.51 9.93 -2.81
C ALA A 209 0.12 10.35 -1.48
N TYR A 210 -0.50 11.30 -0.76
CA TYR A 210 -0.04 11.71 0.57
C TYR A 210 -0.09 10.55 1.58
N GLY A 211 -1.18 9.78 1.62
CA GLY A 211 -1.30 8.59 2.46
C GLY A 211 -0.17 7.59 2.18
N LEU A 212 0.01 7.24 0.91
CA LEU A 212 1.04 6.29 0.48
C LEU A 212 2.47 6.80 0.74
N LEU A 213 2.75 8.09 0.50
CA LEU A 213 4.04 8.72 0.84
C LEU A 213 4.32 8.64 2.34
N ARG A 214 3.32 8.95 3.17
CA ARG A 214 3.43 8.89 4.62
C ARG A 214 3.74 7.48 5.10
N ASP A 215 2.98 6.48 4.64
CA ASP A 215 3.10 5.11 5.11
C ASP A 215 4.41 4.46 4.63
N THR A 216 4.78 4.67 3.37
CA THR A 216 6.03 4.14 2.84
C THR A 216 7.26 4.83 3.42
N SER A 217 7.21 6.14 3.68
CA SER A 217 8.30 6.86 4.34
C SER A 217 8.52 6.40 5.78
N ARG A 218 7.46 6.09 6.55
CA ARG A 218 7.58 5.51 7.90
C ARG A 218 8.39 4.21 7.87
N VAL A 219 8.08 3.33 6.94
CA VAL A 219 8.78 2.05 6.79
C VAL A 219 10.22 2.24 6.35
N LEU A 220 10.48 3.15 5.39
CA LEU A 220 11.83 3.41 4.88
C LEU A 220 12.75 4.05 5.93
N LEU A 221 12.18 4.90 6.79
CA LEU A 221 12.89 5.62 7.86
C LEU A 221 12.89 4.85 9.19
N ASP A 222 12.43 3.59 9.20
CA ASP A 222 12.34 2.75 10.41
C ASP A 222 11.56 3.42 11.55
N ARG A 223 10.53 4.24 11.21
CA ARG A 223 9.69 4.92 12.18
C ARG A 223 8.58 4.00 12.69
N GLU A 224 8.93 3.07 13.57
CA GLU A 224 7.99 2.08 14.12
C GLU A 224 7.87 2.15 15.66
N MET A 225 8.54 3.10 16.32
CA MET A 225 8.56 3.22 17.78
C MET A 225 7.22 3.65 18.39
N ASP A 226 6.25 4.13 17.59
CA ASP A 226 4.87 4.40 17.98
C ASP A 226 3.93 3.19 17.78
N ASN A 227 4.45 2.04 17.32
CA ASN A 227 3.70 0.80 17.13
C ASN A 227 3.32 0.17 18.49
N HIS A 228 2.15 -0.53 18.54
CA HIS A 228 1.71 -1.26 19.74
C HIS A 228 2.70 -2.32 20.21
N VAL A 229 3.38 -2.98 19.27
CA VAL A 229 4.42 -3.99 19.53
C VAL A 229 5.49 -3.47 20.50
N VAL A 230 5.89 -2.21 20.41
CA VAL A 230 6.89 -1.60 21.32
C VAL A 230 6.42 -1.64 22.78
N LYS A 231 5.13 -1.36 23.02
CA LYS A 231 4.54 -1.36 24.36
C LYS A 231 4.41 -2.80 24.91
N GLU A 232 4.02 -3.72 24.03
CA GLU A 232 3.85 -5.14 24.37
C GLU A 232 5.19 -5.80 24.72
N LEU A 233 6.23 -5.56 23.91
CA LEU A 233 7.59 -6.05 24.19
C LEU A 233 8.12 -5.55 25.54
N ARG A 234 7.94 -4.24 25.82
CA ARG A 234 8.34 -3.67 27.10
C ARG A 234 7.58 -4.30 28.25
N ALA A 235 6.27 -4.45 28.14
CA ALA A 235 5.43 -5.04 29.16
C ALA A 235 5.80 -6.51 29.44
N SER A 236 6.10 -7.30 28.40
CA SER A 236 6.48 -8.72 28.54
C SER A 236 7.82 -8.87 29.27
N ILE A 237 8.78 -7.97 29.04
CA ILE A 237 10.09 -8.03 29.72
C ILE A 237 10.00 -7.53 31.16
N GLU A 238 9.23 -6.48 31.41
CA GLU A 238 9.11 -5.85 32.75
C GLU A 238 8.08 -6.53 33.65
N ALA A 239 7.41 -7.59 33.19
CA ALA A 239 6.32 -8.27 33.91
C ALA A 239 6.74 -8.84 35.28
N ASP A 240 8.02 -9.23 35.45
CA ASP A 240 8.53 -9.80 36.72
C ASP A 240 8.88 -8.73 37.76
N GLY A 241 8.84 -7.45 37.38
CA GLY A 241 9.11 -6.33 38.29
C GLY A 241 10.58 -6.03 38.60
N ASP A 242 11.52 -6.94 38.31
CA ASP A 242 12.96 -6.75 38.53
C ASP A 242 13.65 -6.17 37.28
N ALA A 243 13.34 -6.72 36.12
CA ALA A 243 13.90 -6.23 34.85
C ALA A 243 13.28 -4.89 34.41
N ARG A 244 14.09 -4.02 33.81
CA ARG A 244 13.68 -2.76 33.18
C ARG A 244 14.34 -2.65 31.83
N VAL A 245 13.58 -2.24 30.85
CA VAL A 245 14.07 -1.95 29.50
C VAL A 245 14.69 -0.55 29.52
N SER A 246 16.02 -0.47 29.46
CA SER A 246 16.78 0.77 29.44
C SER A 246 16.82 1.39 28.05
N ASP A 247 16.87 0.56 27.00
CA ASP A 247 16.83 0.99 25.60
C ASP A 247 16.08 -0.03 24.76
N LEU A 248 15.34 0.46 23.76
CA LEU A 248 14.52 -0.38 22.89
C LEU A 248 14.42 0.28 21.49
N HIS A 249 14.86 -0.45 20.50
CA HIS A 249 14.69 -0.10 19.09
C HIS A 249 13.91 -1.18 18.39
N VAL A 250 12.87 -0.78 17.63
CA VAL A 250 12.04 -1.70 16.84
C VAL A 250 11.95 -1.16 15.42
N TRP A 251 12.23 -1.99 14.44
CA TRP A 251 12.10 -1.65 13.03
C TRP A 251 11.53 -2.81 12.23
N ARG A 252 10.94 -2.49 11.09
CA ARG A 252 10.28 -3.48 10.24
C ARG A 252 11.29 -4.17 9.31
N VAL A 253 11.23 -5.50 9.26
CA VAL A 253 12.09 -6.35 8.40
C VAL A 253 11.29 -7.19 7.41
N GLY A 254 9.95 -7.09 7.46
CA GLY A 254 9.00 -7.76 6.56
C GLY A 254 7.64 -7.05 6.58
N ARG A 255 6.64 -7.57 5.85
CA ARG A 255 5.29 -6.96 5.80
C ARG A 255 4.62 -6.87 7.17
N SER A 256 4.74 -7.93 7.97
CA SER A 256 4.20 -8.03 9.35
C SER A 256 5.27 -8.41 10.36
N GLN A 257 6.55 -8.31 10.00
CA GLN A 257 7.65 -8.77 10.83
C GLN A 257 8.57 -7.63 11.22
N PHE A 258 9.00 -7.69 12.48
CA PHE A 258 9.87 -6.69 13.09
C PHE A 258 11.17 -7.34 13.56
N ALA A 259 12.22 -6.55 13.61
CA ALA A 259 13.41 -6.83 14.40
C ALA A 259 13.48 -5.85 15.56
N CYS A 260 14.11 -6.25 16.62
CA CYS A 260 14.33 -5.38 17.77
C CYS A 260 15.74 -5.54 18.36
N ALA A 261 16.25 -4.43 18.90
CA ALA A 261 17.40 -4.40 19.79
C ALA A 261 16.94 -3.90 21.16
N ILE A 262 17.21 -4.66 22.20
CA ILE A 262 16.70 -4.44 23.55
C ILE A 262 17.85 -4.48 24.53
N SER A 263 18.02 -3.43 25.33
CA SER A 263 18.94 -3.38 26.45
C SER A 263 18.14 -3.45 27.75
N ILE A 264 18.49 -4.41 28.61
CA ILE A 264 17.78 -4.73 29.86
C ILE A 264 18.72 -4.52 31.02
N VAL A 265 18.22 -3.89 32.08
CA VAL A 265 18.90 -3.76 33.36
C VAL A 265 18.07 -4.47 34.44
N ALA A 266 18.67 -5.38 35.22
CA ALA A 266 17.96 -6.11 36.24
C ALA A 266 18.84 -6.25 37.52
N GLY A 267 18.19 -6.33 38.68
CA GLY A 267 18.86 -6.59 39.95
C GLY A 267 19.40 -8.04 40.01
N LYS A 268 18.67 -8.99 39.41
CA LYS A 268 19.09 -10.39 39.20
C LYS A 268 19.04 -10.73 37.69
N PRO A 269 20.10 -10.40 36.95
CA PRO A 269 20.11 -10.60 35.52
C PRO A 269 19.90 -12.06 35.11
N ARG A 270 18.97 -12.33 34.22
CA ARG A 270 18.79 -13.63 33.55
C ARG A 270 19.64 -13.69 32.28
N SER A 271 19.80 -14.88 31.71
CA SER A 271 20.48 -15.01 30.42
C SER A 271 19.67 -14.33 29.29
N PRO A 272 20.32 -13.84 28.21
CA PRO A 272 19.62 -13.31 27.07
C PRO A 272 18.59 -14.28 26.47
N ASP A 273 18.85 -15.60 26.55
CA ASP A 273 17.93 -16.64 26.08
C ASP A 273 16.67 -16.75 26.94
N ALA A 274 16.78 -16.50 28.26
CA ALA A 274 15.62 -16.46 29.13
C ALA A 274 14.69 -15.27 28.78
N TYR A 275 15.25 -14.10 28.49
CA TYR A 275 14.46 -12.96 28.02
C TYR A 275 13.92 -13.18 26.61
N ARG A 276 14.69 -13.82 25.71
CA ARG A 276 14.20 -14.19 24.37
C ARG A 276 13.00 -15.15 24.45
N ALA A 277 12.96 -16.01 25.44
CA ALA A 277 11.83 -16.91 25.67
C ALA A 277 10.53 -16.18 26.01
N LEU A 278 10.58 -14.99 26.66
CA LEU A 278 9.42 -14.15 26.95
C LEU A 278 8.84 -13.50 25.67
N LEU A 279 9.63 -13.42 24.61
CA LEU A 279 9.21 -12.84 23.34
C LEU A 279 8.64 -13.87 22.36
N ARG A 280 8.56 -15.15 22.72
CA ARG A 280 8.08 -16.22 21.82
C ARG A 280 6.62 -16.09 21.45
N ASP A 281 5.81 -15.48 22.31
CA ASP A 281 4.39 -15.25 22.06
C ASP A 281 4.14 -14.09 21.07
N HIS A 282 5.20 -13.33 20.75
CA HIS A 282 5.18 -12.25 19.77
C HIS A 282 5.67 -12.77 18.42
N GLU A 283 4.78 -13.47 17.68
CA GLU A 283 5.09 -14.10 16.37
C GLU A 283 5.57 -13.10 15.32
N GLU A 284 5.25 -11.82 15.49
CA GLU A 284 5.70 -10.73 14.63
C GLU A 284 7.19 -10.38 14.80
N ILE A 285 7.87 -10.84 15.86
CA ILE A 285 9.28 -10.58 16.08
C ILE A 285 10.14 -11.66 15.41
N ALA A 286 10.66 -11.33 14.23
CA ALA A 286 11.52 -12.23 13.44
C ALA A 286 12.97 -12.28 13.94
N HIS A 287 13.44 -11.20 14.59
CA HIS A 287 14.83 -11.11 15.08
C HIS A 287 14.88 -10.24 16.34
N ALA A 288 15.57 -10.72 17.37
CA ALA A 288 15.79 -9.98 18.62
C ALA A 288 17.26 -10.05 19.05
N THR A 289 17.89 -8.89 19.18
CA THR A 289 19.18 -8.73 19.85
C THR A 289 18.92 -8.25 21.26
N ILE A 290 19.43 -8.97 22.27
CA ILE A 290 19.19 -8.67 23.68
C ILE A 290 20.52 -8.51 24.40
N GLU A 291 20.70 -7.36 25.01
CA GLU A 291 21.79 -7.05 25.91
C GLU A 291 21.25 -7.04 27.35
N VAL A 292 22.02 -7.58 28.27
CA VAL A 292 21.62 -7.65 29.65
C VAL A 292 22.73 -7.14 30.56
N ALA A 293 22.39 -6.17 31.39
CA ALA A 293 23.31 -5.62 32.43
C ALA A 293 22.73 -5.81 33.83
N GLY A 294 23.61 -6.04 34.80
CA GLY A 294 23.25 -5.97 36.21
C GLY A 294 23.07 -4.52 36.66
N ARG A 295 22.13 -4.28 37.58
CA ARG A 295 22.04 -2.98 38.25
C ARG A 295 23.30 -2.82 39.12
N PRO A 296 24.01 -1.70 39.02
CA PRO A 296 25.07 -1.40 39.99
C PRO A 296 24.46 -1.47 41.41
N ASP A 297 25.12 -2.19 42.35
CA ASP A 297 24.70 -2.17 43.72
C ASP A 297 24.74 -0.73 44.24
N ASP A 298 23.63 -0.22 44.80
CA ASP A 298 23.54 1.07 45.48
C ASP A 298 24.38 1.14 46.78
N SER A 299 25.33 0.21 46.94
CA SER A 299 26.21 0.04 48.12
C SER A 299 27.66 0.40 47.80
N ALA A 300 27.89 1.61 47.22
CA ALA A 300 29.22 2.21 47.18
C ALA A 300 29.19 3.64 47.73
#